data_42c0dee300038bc36cc3898152314d04
#
_entry.id   42c0dee300038bc36cc3898152314d04
#
_cell.length_a   1.000
_cell.length_b   1.000
_cell.length_c   1.000
_cell.angle_alpha   90.00
_cell.angle_beta   90.00
_cell.angle_gamma   90.00
#
_symmetry.space_group_name_H-M   'P 1'
#
loop_
_entity.id
_entity.type
_entity.pdbx_description
1 polymer ?
#
loop_
_entity_poly.entity_id
_entity_poly.type
_entity_poly.pdbx_seq_one_letter_code
_entity_poly.pdbx_strand_id
1 'polypeptide(L)'
;VFLDFNGFGCVNCRKMEAAVLSKPEVAEHMHKYVLISLIVDDKTKLAEPITVEENGKTVTLKTIGDKWSHMQRSHYQSNAQPYYVQLDADGNRIVESSYAYDEDIAKFLEWLKY
;
A
#
# COMPACT_ATOMS: atom_id res chain seq x y z
N VAL A 1 0.32 6.71 10.30
CA VAL A 1 0.86 5.57 9.53
C VAL A 1 0.49 5.73 8.06
N PHE A 2 1.44 5.53 7.21
CA PHE A 2 1.27 5.56 5.76
C PHE A 2 1.55 4.16 5.21
N LEU A 3 0.51 3.49 4.71
CA LEU A 3 0.66 2.18 4.08
C LEU A 3 0.92 2.35 2.59
N ASP A 4 1.94 1.66 2.09
CA ASP A 4 2.31 1.63 0.68
C ASP A 4 2.22 0.18 0.20
N PHE A 5 1.15 -0.17 -0.49
CA PHE A 5 1.04 -1.46 -1.19
C PHE A 5 1.87 -1.38 -2.46
N ASN A 6 2.96 -2.11 -2.48
CA ASN A 6 4.03 -2.01 -3.46
C ASN A 6 4.34 -3.39 -4.03
N GLY A 7 5.19 -3.44 -5.04
CA GLY A 7 5.67 -4.68 -5.62
C GLY A 7 7.11 -4.52 -6.11
N PHE A 8 7.90 -5.58 -6.02
CA PHE A 8 9.27 -5.56 -6.55
C PHE A 8 9.26 -5.32 -8.06
N GLY A 9 8.31 -5.91 -8.77
CA GLY A 9 8.16 -5.77 -10.20
C GLY A 9 7.20 -4.66 -10.64
N CYS A 10 6.81 -3.77 -9.73
CA CYS A 10 5.83 -2.73 -10.02
C CYS A 10 6.50 -1.50 -10.65
N VAL A 11 6.36 -1.36 -11.97
CA VAL A 11 6.93 -0.22 -12.73
C VAL A 11 6.32 1.11 -12.25
N ASN A 12 5.02 1.15 -12.05
CA ASN A 12 4.34 2.37 -11.59
C ASN A 12 4.76 2.78 -10.19
N CYS A 13 5.09 1.82 -9.33
CA CYS A 13 5.63 2.12 -8.00
C CYS A 13 6.98 2.82 -8.10
N ARG A 14 7.86 2.36 -9.01
CA ARG A 14 9.16 3.01 -9.26
C ARG A 14 8.97 4.42 -9.83
N LYS A 15 8.00 4.60 -10.72
CA LYS A 15 7.68 5.92 -11.30
C LYS A 15 7.20 6.89 -10.23
N MET A 16 6.33 6.46 -9.32
CA MET A 16 5.86 7.29 -8.22
C MET A 16 6.99 7.67 -7.27
N GLU A 17 7.88 6.73 -6.96
CA GLU A 17 9.03 7.00 -6.10
C GLU A 17 9.92 8.08 -6.71
N ALA A 18 10.16 8.01 -8.01
CA ALA A 18 11.04 8.96 -8.71
C ALA A 18 10.35 10.32 -8.94
N ALA A 19 9.06 10.31 -9.34
CA ALA A 19 8.37 11.53 -9.78
C ALA A 19 7.70 12.30 -8.63
N VAL A 20 7.29 11.62 -7.57
CA VAL A 20 6.50 12.21 -6.49
C VAL A 20 7.18 12.06 -5.13
N LEU A 21 7.42 10.82 -4.70
CA LEU A 21 7.87 10.54 -3.32
C LEU A 21 9.27 11.06 -3.03
N SER A 22 10.12 11.17 -4.04
CA SER A 22 11.49 11.70 -3.90
C SER A 22 11.57 13.22 -3.88
N LYS A 23 10.49 13.92 -4.20
CA LYS A 23 10.49 15.39 -4.23
C LYS A 23 10.62 15.95 -2.81
N PRO A 24 11.44 17.01 -2.61
CA PRO A 24 11.66 17.56 -1.27
C PRO A 24 10.39 17.98 -0.53
N GLU A 25 9.45 18.60 -1.22
CA GLU A 25 8.17 19.02 -0.64
C GLU A 25 7.30 17.85 -0.21
N VAL A 26 7.35 16.72 -0.92
CA VAL A 26 6.64 15.49 -0.55
C VAL A 26 7.37 14.77 0.58
N ALA A 27 8.69 14.64 0.48
CA ALA A 27 9.50 13.97 1.49
C ALA A 27 9.35 14.63 2.86
N GLU A 28 9.26 15.95 2.91
CA GLU A 28 9.05 16.70 4.15
C GLU A 28 7.74 16.28 4.84
N HIS A 29 6.65 16.13 4.09
CA HIS A 29 5.39 15.64 4.63
C HIS A 29 5.47 14.17 5.03
N MET A 30 6.15 13.35 4.22
CA MET A 30 6.29 11.91 4.49
C MET A 30 7.05 11.61 5.77
N HIS A 31 7.98 12.49 6.17
CA HIS A 31 8.71 12.33 7.44
C HIS A 31 7.81 12.40 8.68
N LYS A 32 6.60 12.93 8.54
CA LYS A 32 5.63 13.00 9.64
C LYS A 32 4.85 11.71 9.83
N TYR A 33 5.03 10.73 8.94
CA TYR A 33 4.36 9.43 8.99
C TYR A 33 5.32 8.33 9.42
N VAL A 34 4.75 7.27 10.00
CA VAL A 34 5.41 5.96 10.02
C VAL A 34 5.10 5.30 8.70
N LEU A 35 6.12 5.09 7.88
CA LEU A 35 5.97 4.51 6.55
C LEU A 35 6.12 3.00 6.61
N ILE A 36 5.12 2.29 6.11
CA ILE A 36 5.12 0.82 6.05
C ILE A 36 4.87 0.41 4.61
N SER A 37 5.83 -0.29 4.01
CA SER A 37 5.70 -0.85 2.67
C SER A 37 5.32 -2.32 2.77
N LEU A 38 4.21 -2.68 2.11
CA LEU A 38 3.72 -4.05 2.06
C LEU A 38 3.89 -4.57 0.63
N ILE A 39 4.81 -5.51 0.46
CA ILE A 39 5.21 -5.99 -0.88
C ILE A 39 4.31 -7.15 -1.28
N VAL A 40 3.40 -6.91 -2.21
CA VAL A 40 2.37 -7.87 -2.61
C VAL A 40 2.87 -8.99 -3.51
N ASP A 41 4.06 -8.86 -4.08
CA ASP A 41 4.71 -9.90 -4.88
C ASP A 41 5.94 -10.50 -4.20
N ASP A 42 6.05 -10.35 -2.89
CA ASP A 42 7.10 -10.99 -2.10
C ASP A 42 6.85 -12.50 -2.07
N LYS A 43 7.77 -13.28 -2.64
CA LYS A 43 7.64 -14.74 -2.79
C LYS A 43 8.18 -15.49 -1.58
N THR A 44 8.61 -14.82 -0.55
CA THR A 44 9.05 -15.46 0.70
C THR A 44 7.90 -16.24 1.30
N LYS A 45 8.13 -17.54 1.56
CA LYS A 45 7.10 -18.42 2.09
C LYS A 45 6.78 -18.11 3.53
N LEU A 46 5.49 -18.15 3.87
CA LEU A 46 5.05 -18.09 5.26
C LEU A 46 5.49 -19.36 6.00
N ALA A 47 5.81 -19.22 7.28
CA ALA A 47 6.13 -20.37 8.12
C ALA A 47 4.98 -21.39 8.13
N GLU A 48 3.75 -20.89 8.19
CA GLU A 48 2.53 -21.70 8.06
C GLU A 48 1.59 -21.03 7.06
N PRO A 49 1.09 -21.80 6.07
CA PRO A 49 0.09 -21.26 5.14
C PRO A 49 -1.18 -20.83 5.89
N ILE A 50 -1.81 -19.76 5.41
CA ILE A 50 -3.02 -19.23 6.00
C ILE A 50 -4.18 -19.52 5.05
N THR A 51 -5.22 -20.18 5.57
CA THR A 51 -6.44 -20.44 4.79
C THR A 51 -7.48 -19.39 5.11
N VAL A 52 -8.00 -18.73 4.08
CA VAL A 52 -9.03 -17.71 4.20
C VAL A 52 -10.16 -17.97 3.22
N GLU A 53 -11.32 -17.38 3.47
CA GLU A 53 -12.40 -17.36 2.50
C GLU A 53 -12.46 -16.01 1.81
N GLU A 54 -12.51 -16.06 0.47
CA GLU A 54 -12.58 -14.86 -0.36
C GLU A 54 -13.59 -15.09 -1.47
N ASN A 55 -14.62 -14.25 -1.52
CA ASN A 55 -15.70 -14.33 -2.51
C ASN A 55 -16.38 -15.74 -2.54
N GLY A 56 -16.55 -16.33 -1.36
CA GLY A 56 -17.17 -17.64 -1.22
C GLY A 56 -16.27 -18.82 -1.58
N LYS A 57 -14.98 -18.56 -1.82
CA LYS A 57 -13.98 -19.60 -2.14
C LYS A 57 -12.93 -19.68 -1.07
N THR A 58 -12.45 -20.89 -0.78
CA THR A 58 -11.33 -21.10 0.13
C THR A 58 -10.03 -20.87 -0.62
N VAL A 59 -9.21 -19.93 -0.12
CA VAL A 59 -7.93 -19.57 -0.71
C VAL A 59 -6.84 -19.83 0.34
N THR A 60 -5.73 -20.44 -0.09
CA THR A 60 -4.58 -20.66 0.77
C THR A 60 -3.49 -19.63 0.45
N LEU A 61 -3.11 -18.85 1.46
CA LEU A 61 -2.04 -17.84 1.35
C LEU A 61 -0.72 -18.52 1.74
N LYS A 62 0.21 -18.59 0.80
CA LYS A 62 1.47 -19.34 0.97
C LYS A 62 2.68 -18.45 1.13
N THR A 63 2.61 -17.19 0.68
CA THR A 63 3.72 -16.26 0.71
C THR A 63 3.35 -14.99 1.46
N ILE A 64 4.38 -14.21 1.83
CA ILE A 64 4.18 -12.90 2.46
C ILE A 64 3.40 -11.99 1.50
N GLY A 65 3.73 -12.03 0.20
CA GLY A 65 2.99 -11.26 -0.81
C GLY A 65 1.52 -11.65 -0.89
N ASP A 66 1.21 -12.94 -0.84
CA ASP A 66 -0.19 -13.42 -0.81
C ASP A 66 -0.95 -12.82 0.37
N LYS A 67 -0.31 -12.78 1.55
CA LYS A 67 -0.90 -12.22 2.77
C LYS A 67 -1.25 -10.75 2.60
N TRP A 68 -0.32 -9.95 2.11
CA TRP A 68 -0.56 -8.52 1.93
C TRP A 68 -1.52 -8.23 0.79
N SER A 69 -1.47 -9.00 -0.29
CA SER A 69 -2.41 -8.88 -1.40
C SER A 69 -3.85 -9.18 -0.96
N HIS A 70 -4.04 -10.24 -0.15
CA HIS A 70 -5.34 -10.56 0.43
C HIS A 70 -5.83 -9.44 1.35
N MET A 71 -4.95 -8.91 2.22
CA MET A 71 -5.28 -7.80 3.11
C MET A 71 -5.76 -6.59 2.30
N GLN A 72 -5.06 -6.24 1.23
CA GLN A 72 -5.44 -5.12 0.37
C GLN A 72 -6.83 -5.33 -0.22
N ARG A 73 -7.11 -6.51 -0.76
CA ARG A 73 -8.40 -6.81 -1.36
C ARG A 73 -9.54 -6.82 -0.32
N SER A 74 -9.29 -7.42 0.84
CA SER A 74 -10.33 -7.58 1.86
C SER A 74 -10.62 -6.29 2.64
N HIS A 75 -9.60 -5.48 2.95
CA HIS A 75 -9.75 -4.24 3.71
C HIS A 75 -10.04 -3.01 2.84
N TYR A 76 -9.52 -2.97 1.63
CA TYR A 76 -9.58 -1.77 0.79
C TYR A 76 -10.23 -2.01 -0.58
N GLN A 77 -10.67 -3.26 -0.86
CA GLN A 77 -11.36 -3.64 -2.09
C GLN A 77 -10.60 -3.22 -3.35
N SER A 78 -9.26 -3.36 -3.32
CA SER A 78 -8.40 -3.00 -4.42
C SER A 78 -7.22 -3.97 -4.54
N ASN A 79 -6.72 -4.13 -5.77
CA ASN A 79 -5.48 -4.86 -6.03
C ASN A 79 -4.47 -3.99 -6.80
N ALA A 80 -4.69 -2.68 -6.82
CA ALA A 80 -3.82 -1.75 -7.53
C ALA A 80 -2.47 -1.57 -6.82
N GLN A 81 -1.40 -1.39 -7.57
CA GLN A 81 -0.08 -0.98 -7.09
C GLN A 81 0.44 0.12 -8.01
N PRO A 82 0.97 1.22 -7.47
CA PRO A 82 1.02 1.56 -6.04
C PRO A 82 -0.37 1.87 -5.50
N TYR A 83 -0.55 1.68 -4.19
CA TYR A 83 -1.80 2.00 -3.51
C TYR A 83 -1.47 2.49 -2.12
N TYR A 84 -1.89 3.70 -1.79
CA TYR A 84 -1.51 4.37 -0.55
C TYR A 84 -2.72 4.59 0.33
N VAL A 85 -2.56 4.31 1.63
CA VAL A 85 -3.59 4.46 2.64
C VAL A 85 -3.01 5.20 3.84
N GLN A 86 -3.74 6.18 4.37
CA GLN A 86 -3.34 6.90 5.57
C GLN A 86 -4.13 6.37 6.76
N LEU A 87 -3.42 5.97 7.82
CA LEU A 87 -4.01 5.38 9.02
C LEU A 87 -3.56 6.15 10.27
N ASP A 88 -4.41 6.12 11.32
CA ASP A 88 -4.01 6.59 12.65
C ASP A 88 -3.23 5.51 13.40
N ALA A 89 -2.89 5.78 14.67
CA ALA A 89 -2.12 4.84 15.49
C ALA A 89 -2.88 3.55 15.81
N ASP A 90 -4.21 3.57 15.70
CA ASP A 90 -5.07 2.41 15.96
C ASP A 90 -5.38 1.62 14.69
N GLY A 91 -4.84 2.04 13.55
CA GLY A 91 -5.07 1.37 12.27
C GLY A 91 -6.34 1.79 11.55
N ASN A 92 -7.01 2.83 12.00
CA ASN A 92 -8.21 3.37 11.36
C ASN A 92 -7.83 4.40 10.29
N ARG A 93 -8.61 4.47 9.21
CA ARG A 93 -8.35 5.43 8.14
C ARG A 93 -8.61 6.85 8.63
N ILE A 94 -7.63 7.74 8.43
CA ILE A 94 -7.77 9.18 8.72
C ILE A 94 -8.27 9.95 7.51
N VAL A 95 -8.14 9.36 6.31
CA VAL A 95 -8.70 9.87 5.06
C VAL A 95 -9.41 8.70 4.39
N GLU A 96 -10.68 8.86 4.05
CA GLU A 96 -11.48 7.76 3.47
C GLU A 96 -11.02 7.35 2.08
N SER A 97 -10.46 8.28 1.30
CA SER A 97 -9.95 7.98 -0.03
C SER A 97 -8.53 7.45 0.02
N SER A 98 -8.23 6.53 -0.87
CA SER A 98 -6.86 6.06 -1.09
C SER A 98 -6.28 6.75 -2.30
N TYR A 99 -4.95 6.68 -2.47
CA TYR A 99 -4.25 7.27 -3.60
C TYR A 99 -3.55 6.16 -4.38
N ALA A 100 -3.75 6.15 -5.67
CA ALA A 100 -3.12 5.16 -6.56
C ALA A 100 -2.08 5.86 -7.45
N TYR A 101 -1.80 5.31 -8.64
CA TYR A 101 -0.81 5.90 -9.53
C TYR A 101 -1.33 7.21 -10.12
N ASP A 102 -0.71 8.32 -9.73
CA ASP A 102 -0.94 9.65 -10.28
C ASP A 102 0.27 10.49 -9.94
N GLU A 103 1.01 10.93 -10.95
CA GLU A 103 2.27 11.67 -10.77
C GLU A 103 2.08 13.16 -10.51
N ASP A 104 0.86 13.63 -10.29
CA ASP A 104 0.56 15.02 -9.96
C ASP A 104 0.95 15.32 -8.51
N ILE A 105 2.06 16.04 -8.32
CA ILE A 105 2.60 16.36 -7.00
C ILE A 105 1.63 17.20 -6.18
N ALA A 106 0.99 18.20 -6.78
CA ALA A 106 0.05 19.06 -6.07
C ALA A 106 -1.15 18.26 -5.56
N LYS A 107 -1.66 17.34 -6.37
CA LYS A 107 -2.78 16.47 -6.02
C LYS A 107 -2.39 15.52 -4.89
N PHE A 108 -1.18 14.97 -4.91
CA PHE A 108 -0.67 14.10 -3.85
C PHE A 108 -0.54 14.86 -2.53
N LEU A 109 0.04 16.07 -2.55
CA LEU A 109 0.18 16.90 -1.36
C LEU A 109 -1.18 17.30 -0.77
N GLU A 110 -2.15 17.58 -1.63
CA GLU A 110 -3.51 17.91 -1.21
C GLU A 110 -4.19 16.72 -0.51
N TRP A 111 -3.91 15.51 -0.96
CA TRP A 111 -4.45 14.30 -0.35
C TRP A 111 -3.80 13.97 1.00
N LEU A 112 -2.52 14.28 1.20
CA LEU A 112 -1.82 14.03 2.46
C LEU A 112 -2.43 14.83 3.61
N LYS A 113 -2.64 14.16 4.75
CA LYS A 113 -3.22 14.78 5.94
C LYS A 113 -2.23 15.68 6.69
N TYR A 114 -0.97 15.27 6.71
CA TYR A 114 0.08 15.98 7.45
C TYR A 114 1.09 16.68 6.55
#